data_f8c0746e8b50a286e38721f80a6b7d83
#
_entry.id   f8c0746e8b50a286e38721f80a6b7d83
#
_cell.length_a   1.000
_cell.length_b   1.000
_cell.length_c   1.000
_cell.angle_alpha   90.00
_cell.angle_beta   90.00
_cell.angle_gamma   90.00
#
_symmetry.space_group_name_H-M   'P 1'
#
loop_
_entity.id
_entity.type
_entity.pdbx_description
1 polymer ?
#
loop_
_entity_poly.entity_id
_entity_poly.type
_entity_poly.pdbx_seq_one_letter_code
_entity_poly.pdbx_strand_id
1 'polypeptide(L)'
;AAGYRVAIIPQPDWHGDFRDFKKLGRPRLFFGIAPGCMDSMVNKYTANKRLRSEDAYSPDGRHDLRPEYPTIVYSQILRQLYPDVPVILGGIEASLRRLTHYDYWQDRLRKCILCDSGADMIIYGMGEKPVVELARRLAQGEDIHSIKDIRQTVYLSKKEDIPDGIGKDDIVLHSHNECLHDKKAEAENFRHIEEESNKMHAQRLLQEV
;
A
#
# COMPACT_ATOMS: atom_id res chain seq x y z
N ALA A 1 -18.43 -9.86 10.39
CA ALA A 1 -18.21 -10.59 11.64
C ALA A 1 -17.78 -9.70 12.81
N ALA A 2 -16.98 -8.63 12.58
CA ALA A 2 -16.50 -7.73 13.65
C ALA A 2 -17.48 -6.59 14.01
N GLY A 3 -18.70 -6.56 13.45
CA GLY A 3 -19.73 -5.57 13.77
C GLY A 3 -19.62 -4.23 13.03
N TYR A 4 -18.67 -4.07 12.13
CA TYR A 4 -18.54 -2.85 11.33
C TYR A 4 -19.41 -2.92 10.07
N ARG A 5 -19.98 -1.77 9.69
CA ARG A 5 -20.63 -1.60 8.39
C ARG A 5 -19.57 -1.27 7.35
N VAL A 6 -19.52 -2.07 6.31
CA VAL A 6 -18.57 -1.92 5.20
C VAL A 6 -19.33 -1.76 3.90
N ALA A 7 -18.88 -0.84 3.06
CA ALA A 7 -19.36 -0.69 1.70
C ALA A 7 -18.21 -0.91 0.74
N ILE A 8 -18.48 -1.52 -0.40
CA ILE A 8 -17.49 -1.80 -1.44
C ILE A 8 -17.88 -1.02 -2.69
N ILE A 9 -16.94 -0.31 -3.25
CA ILE A 9 -17.06 0.35 -4.56
C ILE A 9 -16.13 -0.41 -5.50
N PRO A 10 -16.66 -1.37 -6.27
CA PRO A 10 -15.84 -2.11 -7.21
C PRO A 10 -15.49 -1.22 -8.39
N GLN A 11 -14.23 -1.18 -8.76
CA GLN A 11 -13.70 -0.53 -9.96
C GLN A 11 -14.33 0.87 -10.23
N PRO A 12 -14.10 1.84 -9.31
CA PRO A 12 -14.68 3.17 -9.44
C PRO A 12 -14.19 3.88 -10.71
N ASP A 13 -15.07 4.61 -11.37
CA ASP A 13 -14.68 5.47 -12.48
C ASP A 13 -13.78 6.61 -11.97
N TRP A 14 -12.55 6.59 -12.44
CA TRP A 14 -11.49 7.52 -12.05
C TRP A 14 -11.39 8.75 -12.97
N HIS A 15 -12.27 8.83 -13.97
CA HIS A 15 -12.37 9.97 -14.88
C HIS A 15 -13.43 10.99 -14.42
N GLY A 16 -13.32 12.19 -14.92
CA GLY A 16 -14.34 13.23 -14.76
C GLY A 16 -14.51 13.75 -13.34
N ASP A 17 -15.72 13.71 -12.83
CA ASP A 17 -16.11 14.34 -11.56
C ASP A 17 -15.93 13.45 -10.31
N PHE A 18 -15.35 12.27 -10.46
CA PHE A 18 -15.14 11.28 -9.38
C PHE A 18 -16.44 10.88 -8.66
N ARG A 19 -17.54 10.74 -9.40
CA ARG A 19 -18.86 10.45 -8.86
C ARG A 19 -18.89 9.17 -8.02
N ASP A 20 -18.19 8.12 -8.48
CA ASP A 20 -18.14 6.84 -7.79
C ASP A 20 -17.46 6.93 -6.42
N PHE A 21 -16.44 7.75 -6.29
CA PHE A 21 -15.76 7.98 -5.01
C PHE A 21 -16.61 8.79 -4.02
N LYS A 22 -17.59 9.54 -4.51
CA LYS A 22 -18.47 10.41 -3.70
C LYS A 22 -19.78 9.72 -3.31
N LYS A 23 -20.23 8.70 -4.03
CA LYS A 23 -21.59 8.15 -3.93
C LYS A 23 -21.97 7.61 -2.55
N LEU A 24 -21.01 7.19 -1.75
CA LEU A 24 -21.23 6.70 -0.38
C LEU A 24 -20.89 7.74 0.70
N GLY A 25 -20.37 8.89 0.28
CA GLY A 25 -19.95 9.95 1.19
C GLY A 25 -18.71 9.61 2.02
N ARG A 26 -18.50 10.38 3.07
CA ARG A 26 -17.38 10.25 4.00
C ARG A 26 -17.56 9.04 4.92
N PRO A 27 -16.58 8.12 5.03
CA PRO A 27 -16.62 7.05 6.02
C PRO A 27 -16.37 7.60 7.43
N ARG A 28 -16.80 6.85 8.43
CA ARG A 28 -16.54 7.20 9.84
C ARG A 28 -15.13 6.91 10.29
N LEU A 29 -14.47 5.89 9.72
CA LEU A 29 -13.16 5.42 10.18
C LEU A 29 -12.09 5.67 9.13
N PHE A 30 -12.15 5.01 7.98
CA PHE A 30 -11.13 5.10 6.94
C PHE A 30 -11.63 4.63 5.58
N PHE A 31 -10.92 4.97 4.54
CA PHE A 31 -10.99 4.33 3.24
C PHE A 31 -9.96 3.20 3.15
N GLY A 32 -10.39 2.02 2.68
CA GLY A 32 -9.50 0.92 2.35
C GLY A 32 -9.37 0.76 0.83
N ILE A 33 -8.17 0.66 0.31
CA ILE A 33 -7.88 0.43 -1.10
C ILE A 33 -7.17 -0.90 -1.26
N ALA A 34 -7.79 -1.80 -2.03
CA ALA A 34 -7.22 -3.09 -2.39
C ALA A 34 -7.58 -3.39 -3.85
N PRO A 35 -6.65 -3.22 -4.80
CA PRO A 35 -6.97 -3.30 -6.24
C PRO A 35 -7.22 -4.73 -6.74
N GLY A 36 -7.14 -5.73 -5.88
CA GLY A 36 -7.41 -7.12 -6.20
C GLY A 36 -6.33 -8.10 -5.75
N CYS A 37 -6.48 -9.36 -6.12
CA CYS A 37 -5.55 -10.45 -5.77
C CYS A 37 -4.37 -10.58 -6.75
N MET A 38 -4.32 -9.77 -7.81
CA MET A 38 -3.24 -9.70 -8.78
C MET A 38 -2.74 -8.26 -8.87
N ASP A 39 -1.44 -8.09 -9.03
CA ASP A 39 -0.86 -6.77 -9.33
C ASP A 39 -1.46 -6.20 -10.61
N SER A 40 -1.84 -4.93 -10.58
CA SER A 40 -2.53 -4.28 -11.70
C SER A 40 -1.71 -4.26 -12.99
N MET A 41 -0.40 -4.09 -12.88
CA MET A 41 0.49 -4.07 -14.03
C MET A 41 0.68 -5.47 -14.61
N VAL A 42 0.77 -6.50 -13.76
CA VAL A 42 0.81 -7.92 -14.19
C VAL A 42 -0.51 -8.32 -14.85
N ASN A 43 -1.63 -7.81 -14.36
CA ASN A 43 -2.93 -8.04 -14.99
C ASN A 43 -3.06 -7.35 -16.36
N LYS A 44 -2.52 -6.13 -16.50
CA LYS A 44 -2.65 -5.32 -17.71
C LYS A 44 -1.64 -5.72 -18.80
N TYR A 45 -0.43 -6.09 -18.44
CA TYR A 45 0.67 -6.32 -19.38
C TYR A 45 1.24 -7.74 -19.28
N THR A 46 1.78 -8.21 -20.41
CA THR A 46 2.62 -9.41 -20.46
C THR A 46 4.03 -9.12 -19.95
N ALA A 47 4.83 -10.18 -19.72
CA ALA A 47 6.23 -10.03 -19.35
C ALA A 47 7.07 -9.23 -20.38
N ASN A 48 6.65 -9.20 -21.63
CA ASN A 48 7.30 -8.39 -22.68
C ASN A 48 6.69 -6.98 -22.80
N LYS A 49 6.04 -6.49 -21.76
CA LYS A 49 5.41 -5.14 -21.69
C LYS A 49 4.36 -4.88 -22.80
N ARG A 50 3.77 -5.93 -23.34
CA ARG A 50 2.66 -5.82 -24.31
C ARG A 50 1.33 -5.86 -23.57
N LEU A 51 0.40 -5.03 -23.99
CA LEU A 51 -0.98 -5.07 -23.48
C LEU A 51 -1.56 -6.48 -23.71
N ARG A 52 -2.18 -7.04 -22.67
CA ARG A 52 -2.91 -8.32 -22.79
C ARG A 52 -4.16 -8.12 -23.66
N SER A 53 -4.67 -9.19 -24.23
CA SER A 53 -5.88 -9.16 -25.06
C SER A 53 -7.13 -8.76 -24.28
N GLU A 54 -7.16 -9.08 -22.97
CA GLU A 54 -8.31 -8.83 -22.11
C GLU A 54 -7.86 -8.40 -20.72
N ASP A 55 -8.61 -7.52 -20.08
CA ASP A 55 -8.47 -7.20 -18.66
C ASP A 55 -9.38 -8.14 -17.85
N ALA A 56 -8.78 -9.07 -17.08
CA ALA A 56 -9.50 -10.08 -16.30
C ALA A 56 -10.44 -9.50 -15.23
N TYR A 57 -10.26 -8.24 -14.85
CA TYR A 57 -11.07 -7.57 -13.81
C TYR A 57 -12.08 -6.58 -14.38
N SER A 58 -12.17 -6.44 -15.68
CA SER A 58 -13.09 -5.48 -16.31
C SER A 58 -14.22 -6.19 -17.03
N PRO A 59 -15.43 -5.62 -17.03
CA PRO A 59 -16.55 -6.15 -17.80
C PRO A 59 -16.17 -6.31 -19.27
N ASP A 60 -16.52 -7.46 -19.85
CA ASP A 60 -16.25 -7.82 -21.24
C ASP A 60 -14.75 -7.80 -21.61
N GLY A 61 -13.85 -7.93 -20.62
CA GLY A 61 -12.41 -7.87 -20.83
C GLY A 61 -11.89 -6.50 -21.27
N ARG A 62 -12.69 -5.43 -21.14
CA ARG A 62 -12.35 -4.11 -21.68
C ARG A 62 -11.16 -3.49 -20.96
N HIS A 63 -10.25 -2.93 -21.74
CA HIS A 63 -9.11 -2.16 -21.23
C HIS A 63 -9.51 -0.74 -20.80
N ASP A 64 -8.63 -0.13 -20.04
CA ASP A 64 -8.67 1.29 -19.64
C ASP A 64 -9.84 1.70 -18.73
N LEU A 65 -10.59 0.73 -18.20
CA LEU A 65 -11.55 1.00 -17.11
C LEU A 65 -10.86 1.19 -15.77
N ARG A 66 -9.67 0.61 -15.59
CA ARG A 66 -8.82 0.83 -14.42
C ARG A 66 -7.57 1.60 -14.80
N PRO A 67 -7.12 2.54 -13.97
CA PRO A 67 -5.84 3.22 -14.20
C PRO A 67 -4.67 2.24 -14.05
N GLU A 68 -3.52 2.63 -14.56
CA GLU A 68 -2.26 2.03 -14.12
C GLU A 68 -1.99 2.40 -12.68
N TYR A 69 -1.48 1.44 -11.89
CA TYR A 69 -1.26 1.63 -10.45
C TYR A 69 -2.50 2.15 -9.72
N PRO A 70 -3.66 1.46 -9.80
CA PRO A 70 -4.92 1.94 -9.23
C PRO A 70 -4.82 2.25 -7.73
N THR A 71 -3.95 1.56 -6.98
CA THR A 71 -3.69 1.87 -5.57
C THR A 71 -3.22 3.32 -5.39
N ILE A 72 -2.34 3.80 -6.24
CA ILE A 72 -1.84 5.19 -6.19
C ILE A 72 -2.92 6.15 -6.62
N VAL A 73 -3.51 5.93 -7.80
CA VAL A 73 -4.50 6.84 -8.40
C VAL A 73 -5.73 7.00 -7.49
N TYR A 74 -6.28 5.90 -7.00
CA TYR A 74 -7.46 5.95 -6.12
C TYR A 74 -7.14 6.61 -4.78
N SER A 75 -5.95 6.39 -4.22
CA SER A 75 -5.52 7.06 -3.01
C SER A 75 -5.43 8.58 -3.20
N GLN A 76 -4.80 9.04 -4.27
CA GLN A 76 -4.67 10.46 -4.59
C GLN A 76 -6.04 11.14 -4.78
N ILE A 77 -6.99 10.47 -5.46
CA ILE A 77 -8.36 10.95 -5.62
C ILE A 77 -9.05 11.07 -4.24
N LEU A 78 -8.94 10.05 -3.40
CA LEU A 78 -9.55 10.09 -2.06
C LEU A 78 -8.92 11.16 -1.18
N ARG A 79 -7.61 11.38 -1.26
CA ARG A 79 -6.91 12.47 -0.56
C ARG A 79 -7.39 13.85 -1.02
N GLN A 80 -7.63 14.02 -2.31
CA GLN A 80 -8.19 15.26 -2.84
C GLN A 80 -9.61 15.51 -2.35
N LEU A 81 -10.45 14.48 -2.30
CA LEU A 81 -11.86 14.59 -1.92
C LEU A 81 -12.09 14.65 -0.40
N TYR A 82 -11.27 13.93 0.36
CA TYR A 82 -11.41 13.71 1.80
C TYR A 82 -10.05 13.78 2.51
N PRO A 83 -9.41 14.96 2.57
CA PRO A 83 -8.02 15.11 3.02
C PRO A 83 -7.79 14.70 4.49
N ASP A 84 -8.84 14.73 5.30
CA ASP A 84 -8.83 14.44 6.72
C ASP A 84 -9.31 13.03 7.09
N VAL A 85 -9.59 12.18 6.10
CA VAL A 85 -9.98 10.79 6.32
C VAL A 85 -8.79 9.87 6.09
N PRO A 86 -8.47 8.97 7.03
CA PRO A 86 -7.41 7.99 6.83
C PRO A 86 -7.60 7.14 5.58
N VAL A 87 -6.52 6.92 4.83
CA VAL A 87 -6.48 6.04 3.66
C VAL A 87 -5.51 4.90 3.92
N ILE A 88 -6.03 3.68 3.87
CA ILE A 88 -5.29 2.45 4.16
C ILE A 88 -5.13 1.65 2.88
N LEU A 89 -3.92 1.27 2.56
CA LEU A 89 -3.63 0.43 1.39
C LEU A 89 -3.54 -1.03 1.79
N GLY A 90 -3.99 -1.91 0.93
CA GLY A 90 -3.88 -3.36 1.10
C GLY A 90 -3.77 -4.08 -0.23
N GLY A 91 -3.79 -5.40 -0.17
CA GLY A 91 -3.69 -6.28 -1.33
C GLY A 91 -2.26 -6.43 -1.86
N ILE A 92 -2.11 -7.19 -2.94
CA ILE A 92 -0.81 -7.60 -3.47
C ILE A 92 0.01 -6.40 -3.98
N GLU A 93 -0.63 -5.45 -4.65
CA GLU A 93 0.04 -4.29 -5.22
C GLU A 93 0.71 -3.43 -4.15
N ALA A 94 0.03 -3.14 -3.05
CA ALA A 94 0.60 -2.40 -1.93
C ALA A 94 1.66 -3.22 -1.18
N SER A 95 1.41 -4.53 -0.99
CA SER A 95 2.34 -5.43 -0.30
C SER A 95 3.68 -5.54 -1.00
N LEU A 96 3.70 -5.64 -2.34
CA LEU A 96 4.92 -5.70 -3.14
C LEU A 96 5.69 -4.38 -3.17
N ARG A 97 4.99 -3.25 -2.97
CA ARG A 97 5.57 -1.90 -3.05
C ARG A 97 5.71 -1.21 -1.67
N ARG A 98 5.72 -2.00 -0.59
CA ARG A 98 5.75 -1.49 0.79
C ARG A 98 7.09 -0.87 1.22
N LEU A 99 8.16 -1.11 0.47
CA LEU A 99 9.51 -0.57 0.65
C LEU A 99 10.05 -0.08 -0.69
N THR A 100 11.30 0.35 -0.76
CA THR A 100 11.97 0.57 -2.05
C THR A 100 11.91 -0.70 -2.88
N HIS A 101 11.53 -0.56 -4.14
CA HIS A 101 11.32 -1.69 -5.03
C HIS A 101 11.67 -1.32 -6.48
N TYR A 102 12.07 -2.35 -7.25
CA TYR A 102 12.27 -2.18 -8.68
C TYR A 102 10.93 -2.28 -9.42
N ASP A 103 10.56 -1.20 -10.10
CA ASP A 103 9.41 -1.19 -10.98
C ASP A 103 9.83 -1.65 -12.38
N TYR A 104 9.52 -2.88 -12.71
CA TYR A 104 9.85 -3.50 -13.99
C TYR A 104 9.26 -2.75 -15.19
N TRP A 105 8.06 -2.19 -15.04
CA TRP A 105 7.34 -1.52 -16.13
C TRP A 105 7.98 -0.20 -16.50
N GLN A 106 8.42 0.56 -15.49
CA GLN A 106 9.08 1.85 -15.63
C GLN A 106 10.61 1.74 -15.70
N ASP A 107 11.16 0.53 -15.51
CA ASP A 107 12.60 0.25 -15.50
C ASP A 107 13.39 1.14 -14.54
N ARG A 108 12.89 1.27 -13.31
CA ARG A 108 13.52 2.09 -12.27
C ARG A 108 13.17 1.63 -10.86
N LEU A 109 14.04 1.97 -9.90
CA LEU A 109 13.72 1.88 -8.48
C LEU A 109 12.73 3.00 -8.09
N ARG A 110 11.75 2.60 -7.29
CA ARG A 110 10.76 3.50 -6.70
C ARG A 110 10.80 3.42 -5.18
N LYS A 111 10.44 4.51 -4.53
CA LYS A 111 10.24 4.56 -3.08
C LYS A 111 9.03 3.70 -2.67
N CYS A 112 8.85 3.53 -1.36
CA CYS A 112 7.63 2.96 -0.80
C CYS A 112 6.38 3.62 -1.42
N ILE A 113 5.36 2.82 -1.74
CA ILE A 113 4.11 3.30 -2.37
C ILE A 113 3.39 4.37 -1.54
N LEU A 114 3.62 4.45 -0.23
CA LEU A 114 3.07 5.52 0.60
C LEU A 114 3.58 6.91 0.17
N CYS A 115 4.82 7.00 -0.30
CA CYS A 115 5.38 8.26 -0.79
C CYS A 115 4.66 8.79 -2.03
N ASP A 116 4.23 7.87 -2.91
CA ASP A 116 3.54 8.24 -4.16
C ASP A 116 2.03 8.40 -3.98
N SER A 117 1.43 7.57 -3.13
CA SER A 117 -0.03 7.52 -2.93
C SER A 117 -0.56 8.58 -1.97
N GLY A 118 0.28 9.02 -1.03
CA GLY A 118 -0.15 9.88 0.08
C GLY A 118 -1.07 9.19 1.08
N ALA A 119 -1.14 7.86 1.08
CA ALA A 119 -1.89 7.09 2.08
C ALA A 119 -1.17 7.07 3.43
N ASP A 120 -1.92 6.78 4.50
CA ASP A 120 -1.38 6.82 5.87
C ASP A 120 -0.69 5.53 6.27
N MET A 121 -1.21 4.39 5.81
CA MET A 121 -0.73 3.08 6.25
C MET A 121 -0.94 2.03 5.17
N ILE A 122 -0.04 1.05 5.13
CA ILE A 122 -0.25 -0.21 4.40
C ILE A 122 -0.54 -1.31 5.42
N ILE A 123 -1.51 -2.15 5.12
CA ILE A 123 -1.68 -3.46 5.75
C ILE A 123 -1.29 -4.50 4.70
N TYR A 124 -0.18 -5.21 4.91
CA TYR A 124 0.35 -6.17 3.93
C TYR A 124 0.10 -7.62 4.32
N GLY A 125 0.15 -8.51 3.32
CA GLY A 125 -0.09 -9.93 3.51
C GLY A 125 -1.54 -10.23 3.90
N MET A 126 -1.73 -11.13 4.87
CA MET A 126 -3.06 -11.54 5.36
C MET A 126 -3.59 -10.51 6.36
N GLY A 127 -4.36 -9.54 5.86
CA GLY A 127 -4.73 -8.33 6.57
C GLY A 127 -5.92 -8.43 7.54
N GLU A 128 -6.53 -9.61 7.75
CA GLU A 128 -7.79 -9.77 8.48
C GLU A 128 -7.68 -9.32 9.95
N LYS A 129 -6.60 -9.69 10.63
CA LYS A 129 -6.39 -9.30 12.02
C LYS A 129 -6.02 -7.82 12.16
N PRO A 130 -4.99 -7.31 11.46
CA PRO A 130 -4.58 -5.92 11.59
C PRO A 130 -5.67 -4.93 11.16
N VAL A 131 -6.50 -5.22 10.14
CA VAL A 131 -7.58 -4.32 9.73
C VAL A 131 -8.67 -4.19 10.80
N VAL A 132 -9.00 -5.28 11.50
CA VAL A 132 -9.97 -5.26 12.60
C VAL A 132 -9.41 -4.49 13.80
N GLU A 133 -8.15 -4.72 14.14
CA GLU A 133 -7.48 -4.00 15.23
C GLU A 133 -7.40 -2.50 14.94
N LEU A 134 -7.01 -2.13 13.72
CA LEU A 134 -6.98 -0.74 13.29
C LEU A 134 -8.38 -0.10 13.39
N ALA A 135 -9.41 -0.79 12.86
CA ALA A 135 -10.78 -0.28 12.92
C ALA A 135 -11.27 -0.07 14.36
N ARG A 136 -10.91 -0.96 15.29
CA ARG A 136 -11.23 -0.85 16.71
C ARG A 136 -10.60 0.38 17.35
N ARG A 137 -9.32 0.61 17.12
CA ARG A 137 -8.55 1.74 17.67
C ARG A 137 -9.06 3.08 17.13
N LEU A 138 -9.28 3.17 15.81
CA LEU A 138 -9.88 4.37 15.19
C LEU A 138 -11.31 4.63 15.69
N ALA A 139 -12.10 3.57 15.95
CA ALA A 139 -13.44 3.72 16.53
C ALA A 139 -13.43 4.23 17.98
N GLN A 140 -12.33 4.04 18.70
CA GLN A 140 -12.08 4.57 20.05
C GLN A 140 -11.55 6.02 20.00
N GLY A 141 -11.34 6.59 18.81
CA GLY A 141 -10.85 7.97 18.62
C GLY A 141 -9.34 8.11 18.62
N GLU A 142 -8.58 7.01 18.51
CA GLU A 142 -7.14 7.08 18.39
C GLU A 142 -6.73 7.65 17.02
N ASP A 143 -5.72 8.50 16.98
CA ASP A 143 -5.21 9.07 15.75
C ASP A 143 -4.42 8.01 14.97
N ILE A 144 -4.66 7.92 13.65
CA ILE A 144 -3.96 7.01 12.74
C ILE A 144 -2.44 7.15 12.82
N HIS A 145 -1.94 8.36 12.97
CA HIS A 145 -0.50 8.64 13.04
C HIS A 145 0.16 8.22 14.38
N SER A 146 -0.65 7.99 15.42
CA SER A 146 -0.18 7.44 16.70
C SER A 146 -0.14 5.91 16.70
N ILE A 147 -0.85 5.25 15.78
CA ILE A 147 -0.95 3.80 15.68
C ILE A 147 0.27 3.24 14.94
N LYS A 148 1.31 2.84 15.68
CA LYS A 148 2.59 2.39 15.12
C LYS A 148 3.00 0.97 15.56
N ASP A 149 2.15 0.27 16.29
CA ASP A 149 2.43 -1.00 16.96
C ASP A 149 1.62 -2.19 16.42
N ILE A 150 0.75 -1.96 15.43
CA ILE A 150 0.02 -3.04 14.76
C ILE A 150 0.98 -3.80 13.83
N ARG A 151 1.09 -5.11 14.03
CA ARG A 151 1.90 -5.96 13.17
C ARG A 151 1.34 -6.02 11.74
N GLN A 152 2.18 -6.32 10.77
CA GLN A 152 1.85 -6.37 9.34
C GLN A 152 1.38 -5.01 8.80
N THR A 153 1.90 -3.92 9.36
CA THR A 153 1.66 -2.57 8.86
C THR A 153 2.95 -1.89 8.42
N VAL A 154 2.82 -0.94 7.50
CA VAL A 154 3.90 -0.01 7.11
C VAL A 154 3.34 1.40 7.15
N TYR A 155 4.10 2.32 7.67
CA TYR A 155 3.79 3.74 7.77
C TYR A 155 5.04 4.58 7.55
N LEU A 156 4.86 5.83 7.17
CA LEU A 156 5.95 6.81 7.12
C LEU A 156 6.08 7.49 8.48
N SER A 157 7.31 7.64 8.94
CA SER A 157 7.61 8.31 10.21
C SER A 157 8.89 9.11 10.08
N LYS A 158 9.00 10.21 10.83
CA LYS A 158 10.28 10.86 11.03
C LYS A 158 11.16 9.99 11.93
N LYS A 159 12.47 10.14 11.82
CA LYS A 159 13.43 9.34 12.61
C LYS A 159 13.25 9.53 14.11
N GLU A 160 12.96 10.75 14.52
CA GLU A 160 12.72 11.11 15.94
C GLU A 160 11.39 10.52 16.48
N ASP A 161 10.44 10.18 15.60
CA ASP A 161 9.13 9.66 15.97
C ASP A 161 9.04 8.12 15.89
N ILE A 162 10.18 7.45 15.72
CA ILE A 162 10.21 5.97 15.72
C ILE A 162 9.97 5.49 17.15
N PRO A 163 8.93 4.66 17.41
CA PRO A 163 8.65 4.12 18.73
C PRO A 163 9.87 3.39 19.30
N ASP A 164 10.23 3.70 20.54
CA ASP A 164 11.39 3.13 21.26
C ASP A 164 12.75 3.35 20.57
N GLY A 165 12.79 4.23 19.56
CA GLY A 165 13.98 4.46 18.74
C GLY A 165 14.34 3.25 17.86
N ILE A 166 15.60 3.21 17.41
CA ILE A 166 16.13 2.06 16.65
C ILE A 166 16.77 1.10 17.65
N GLY A 167 16.16 -0.07 17.81
CA GLY A 167 16.59 -1.13 18.73
C GLY A 167 17.64 -2.07 18.12
N LYS A 168 18.20 -2.93 18.95
CA LYS A 168 19.18 -3.95 18.52
C LYS A 168 18.54 -5.05 17.65
N ASP A 169 17.24 -5.24 17.81
CA ASP A 169 16.46 -6.25 17.07
C ASP A 169 15.84 -5.69 15.78
N ASP A 170 16.07 -4.41 15.49
CA ASP A 170 15.62 -3.82 14.23
C ASP A 170 16.62 -4.07 13.11
N ILE A 171 16.11 -4.30 11.92
CA ILE A 171 16.92 -4.38 10.70
C ILE A 171 16.81 -3.05 9.98
N VAL A 172 17.92 -2.33 9.95
CA VAL A 172 18.04 -1.08 9.17
C VAL A 172 18.47 -1.46 7.76
N LEU A 173 17.58 -1.27 6.82
CA LEU A 173 17.83 -1.50 5.40
C LEU A 173 18.64 -0.34 4.80
N HIS A 174 19.34 -0.61 3.71
CA HIS A 174 19.92 0.44 2.90
C HIS A 174 18.85 1.42 2.46
N SER A 175 19.18 2.71 2.52
CA SER A 175 18.28 3.79 2.10
C SER A 175 17.89 3.68 0.63
N HIS A 176 16.79 4.32 0.25
CA HIS A 176 16.42 4.43 -1.17
C HIS A 176 17.55 5.02 -2.02
N ASN A 177 18.24 6.02 -1.49
CA ASN A 177 19.33 6.68 -2.20
C ASN A 177 20.54 5.75 -2.41
N GLU A 178 20.91 4.94 -1.41
CA GLU A 178 21.96 3.92 -1.56
C GLU A 178 21.58 2.89 -2.62
N CYS A 179 20.34 2.40 -2.61
CA CYS A 179 19.84 1.44 -3.60
C CYS A 179 19.87 2.00 -5.03
N LEU A 180 19.66 3.30 -5.23
CA LEU A 180 19.77 3.94 -6.54
C LEU A 180 21.18 3.88 -7.12
N HIS A 181 22.20 3.88 -6.27
CA HIS A 181 23.60 3.95 -6.68
C HIS A 181 24.32 2.60 -6.60
N ASP A 182 23.81 1.65 -5.80
CA ASP A 182 24.41 0.33 -5.63
C ASP A 182 23.36 -0.79 -5.71
N LYS A 183 23.44 -1.57 -6.78
CA LYS A 183 22.56 -2.74 -6.98
C LYS A 183 22.76 -3.83 -5.91
N LYS A 184 23.93 -3.88 -5.23
CA LYS A 184 24.15 -4.84 -4.14
C LYS A 184 23.36 -4.44 -2.90
N ALA A 185 23.29 -3.14 -2.58
CA ALA A 185 22.49 -2.64 -1.49
C ALA A 185 20.99 -3.01 -1.66
N GLU A 186 20.47 -2.88 -2.87
CA GLU A 186 19.10 -3.30 -3.18
C GLU A 186 18.92 -4.82 -3.05
N ALA A 187 19.85 -5.61 -3.55
CA ALA A 187 19.81 -7.07 -3.41
C ALA A 187 19.91 -7.55 -1.96
N GLU A 188 20.69 -6.87 -1.12
CA GLU A 188 20.79 -7.15 0.33
C GLU A 188 19.47 -6.81 1.03
N ASN A 189 18.86 -5.67 0.71
CA ASN A 189 17.54 -5.32 1.21
C ASN A 189 16.50 -6.38 0.85
N PHE A 190 16.48 -6.82 -0.41
CA PHE A 190 15.56 -7.86 -0.86
C PHE A 190 15.75 -9.16 -0.06
N ARG A 191 16.99 -9.58 0.18
CA ARG A 191 17.28 -10.75 1.01
C ARG A 191 16.73 -10.61 2.43
N HIS A 192 16.95 -9.48 3.09
CA HIS A 192 16.41 -9.23 4.42
C HIS A 192 14.87 -9.23 4.44
N ILE A 193 14.23 -8.63 3.44
CA ILE A 193 12.77 -8.61 3.31
C ILE A 193 12.21 -10.03 3.17
N GLU A 194 12.84 -10.87 2.35
CA GLU A 194 12.44 -12.26 2.15
C GLU A 194 12.66 -13.11 3.40
N GLU A 195 13.82 -12.99 4.04
CA GLU A 195 14.12 -13.68 5.28
C GLU A 195 13.10 -13.37 6.37
N GLU A 196 12.75 -12.08 6.56
CA GLU A 196 11.78 -11.66 7.56
C GLU A 196 10.34 -12.05 7.19
N SER A 197 9.98 -12.02 5.91
CA SER A 197 8.64 -12.39 5.43
C SER A 197 8.28 -13.85 5.71
N ASN A 198 9.29 -14.71 5.89
CA ASN A 198 9.12 -16.13 6.16
C ASN A 198 9.21 -16.49 7.65
N LYS A 199 9.41 -15.53 8.56
CA LYS A 199 9.49 -15.76 10.00
C LYS A 199 8.13 -15.60 10.68
N MET A 200 7.86 -16.49 11.64
CA MET A 200 6.66 -16.34 12.51
C MET A 200 6.77 -15.12 13.42
N HIS A 201 7.98 -14.74 13.82
CA HIS A 201 8.29 -13.55 14.61
C HIS A 201 9.34 -12.72 13.86
N ALA A 202 8.85 -11.97 12.86
CA ALA A 202 9.68 -11.09 12.08
C ALA A 202 10.14 -9.87 12.90
N GLN A 203 11.35 -9.43 12.61
CA GLN A 203 11.91 -8.18 13.12
C GLN A 203 11.31 -6.98 12.38
N ARG A 204 11.39 -5.81 13.00
CA ARG A 204 10.97 -4.56 12.35
C ARG A 204 12.01 -4.16 11.31
N LEU A 205 11.53 -3.84 10.11
CA LEU A 205 12.36 -3.31 9.03
C LEU A 205 12.22 -1.79 8.99
N LEU A 206 13.34 -1.09 8.92
CA LEU A 206 13.42 0.37 8.82
C LEU A 206 14.18 0.75 7.55
N GLN A 207 13.60 1.61 6.73
CA GLN A 207 14.25 2.13 5.52
C GLN A 207 14.08 3.63 5.40
N GLU A 208 15.16 4.33 5.16
CA GLU A 208 15.14 5.75 4.80
C GLU A 208 14.74 5.92 3.32
N VAL A 209 13.75 6.81 3.05
CA VAL A 209 13.17 7.02 1.72
C VAL A 209 13.19 8.48 1.26
#